data_e5cebb4a7308c3e3826cb18e67338bfe
#
_entry.id   e5cebb4a7308c3e3826cb18e67338bfe
#
_cell.length_a   1.000
_cell.length_b   1.000
_cell.length_c   1.000
_cell.angle_alpha   90.00
_cell.angle_beta   90.00
_cell.angle_gamma   90.00
#
_symmetry.space_group_name_H-M   'P 1'
#
loop_
_entity.id
_entity.type
_entity.pdbx_description
1 polymer ?
#
loop_
_entity_poly.entity_id
_entity_poly.type
_entity_poly.pdbx_seq_one_letter_code
_entity_poly.pdbx_strand_id
1 'polypeptide(L)'
;MLGGAALALAATPAMAQDSNDRAGDIQVKLLGTYVAPDGKITDINVNLPGLPATTQTKANDNFVPTLAVEYFVSNNVSIETIAGTTQHDVDATAGLPAGAELVSNALLLPATVTAKLHFDLGGVKPYVGAGAAYFMWLKDDPGAATLPLGVTETNLSDEFGLALQAGFDVPVNDKGLGISVDVKRYFIDTTARWFVGNTLAIETEHKLDPWVISAGLSYRF
;
A
#
# COMPACT_ATOMS: atom_id res chain seq x y z
N MET A 1 -26.21 5.93 8.29
CA MET A 1 -26.17 4.64 9.03
C MET A 1 -25.14 3.77 8.37
N LEU A 2 -23.93 3.73 8.90
CA LEU A 2 -22.83 2.86 8.43
C LEU A 2 -23.01 1.51 9.11
N GLY A 3 -23.41 0.49 8.34
CA GLY A 3 -23.45 -0.90 8.79
C GLY A 3 -22.05 -1.50 8.77
N GLY A 4 -21.42 -1.65 9.92
CA GLY A 4 -20.18 -2.39 10.07
C GLY A 4 -20.43 -3.88 9.83
N ALA A 5 -19.86 -4.45 8.77
CA ALA A 5 -19.78 -5.88 8.57
C ALA A 5 -18.71 -6.45 9.53
N ALA A 6 -19.13 -7.02 10.64
CA ALA A 6 -18.27 -7.80 11.51
C ALA A 6 -18.00 -9.14 10.83
N LEU A 7 -16.77 -9.35 10.33
CA LEU A 7 -16.28 -10.67 9.95
C LEU A 7 -16.10 -11.49 11.24
N ALA A 8 -17.03 -12.40 11.50
CA ALA A 8 -16.87 -13.42 12.55
C ALA A 8 -15.89 -14.48 12.01
N LEU A 9 -14.64 -14.42 12.44
CA LEU A 9 -13.69 -15.51 12.27
C LEU A 9 -14.13 -16.67 13.19
N ALA A 10 -14.66 -17.73 12.60
CA ALA A 10 -14.91 -18.98 13.31
C ALA A 10 -13.56 -19.64 13.61
N ALA A 11 -13.12 -19.56 14.86
CA ALA A 11 -11.96 -20.30 15.35
C ALA A 11 -12.28 -21.79 15.34
N THR A 12 -11.73 -22.55 14.37
CA THR A 12 -11.69 -24.00 14.44
C THR A 12 -10.64 -24.42 15.46
N PRO A 13 -10.88 -25.46 16.30
CA PRO A 13 -9.89 -25.90 17.27
C PRO A 13 -8.65 -26.43 16.55
N ALA A 14 -7.50 -25.86 16.86
CA ALA A 14 -6.21 -26.34 16.37
C ALA A 14 -5.99 -27.78 16.83
N MET A 15 -5.96 -28.70 15.92
CA MET A 15 -5.35 -30.02 16.15
C MET A 15 -3.85 -29.80 16.32
N ALA A 16 -3.22 -30.49 17.26
CA ALA A 16 -1.77 -30.45 17.44
C ALA A 16 -1.09 -30.96 16.16
N GLN A 17 -0.66 -30.04 15.33
CA GLN A 17 -0.02 -30.29 14.04
C GLN A 17 1.48 -30.27 14.23
N ASP A 18 2.18 -31.14 13.56
CA ASP A 18 3.66 -31.18 13.56
C ASP A 18 4.17 -29.80 13.20
N SER A 19 5.12 -29.24 13.95
CA SER A 19 5.55 -27.84 13.84
C SER A 19 6.11 -27.45 12.44
N ASN A 20 6.32 -28.44 11.58
CA ASN A 20 6.80 -28.27 10.20
C ASN A 20 5.70 -28.40 9.14
N ASP A 21 4.52 -28.92 9.44
CA ASP A 21 3.42 -29.00 8.49
C ASP A 21 2.58 -27.70 8.58
N ARG A 22 2.63 -26.90 7.53
CA ARG A 22 1.91 -25.62 7.43
C ARG A 22 0.77 -25.67 6.41
N ALA A 23 0.67 -26.74 5.63
CA ALA A 23 -0.35 -26.85 4.60
C ALA A 23 -1.77 -26.80 5.20
N GLY A 24 -2.55 -25.80 4.78
CA GLY A 24 -3.89 -25.54 5.30
C GLY A 24 -3.94 -24.52 6.45
N ASP A 25 -2.81 -24.12 7.02
CA ASP A 25 -2.75 -23.12 8.08
C ASP A 25 -3.15 -21.71 7.59
N ILE A 26 -3.72 -20.94 8.48
CA ILE A 26 -3.97 -19.51 8.30
C ILE A 26 -3.07 -18.76 9.27
N GLN A 27 -2.35 -17.75 8.77
CA GLN A 27 -1.56 -16.81 9.58
C GLN A 27 -2.15 -15.42 9.47
N VAL A 28 -2.43 -14.80 10.61
CA VAL A 28 -2.87 -13.41 10.71
C VAL A 28 -1.73 -12.57 11.26
N LYS A 29 -1.48 -11.41 10.68
CA LYS A 29 -0.41 -10.50 11.07
C LYS A 29 -0.99 -9.11 11.39
N LEU A 30 -0.61 -8.56 12.52
CA LEU A 30 -0.85 -7.16 12.88
C LEU A 30 0.47 -6.41 12.84
N LEU A 31 0.58 -5.49 11.90
CA LEU A 31 1.83 -4.85 11.54
C LEU A 31 1.75 -3.34 11.71
N GLY A 32 2.84 -2.72 12.17
CA GLY A 32 3.12 -1.31 11.94
C GLY A 32 3.84 -1.17 10.61
N THR A 33 3.33 -0.34 9.72
CA THR A 33 3.77 -0.25 8.33
C THR A 33 4.19 1.17 7.98
N TYR A 34 5.42 1.33 7.54
CA TYR A 34 5.95 2.56 6.97
C TYR A 34 5.80 2.51 5.44
N VAL A 35 5.16 3.54 4.88
CA VAL A 35 4.89 3.69 3.45
C VAL A 35 5.64 4.91 2.93
N ALA A 36 6.52 4.70 1.96
CA ALA A 36 7.34 5.74 1.34
C ALA A 36 7.12 5.75 -0.19
N PRO A 37 6.14 6.51 -0.70
CA PRO A 37 5.91 6.67 -2.13
C PRO A 37 6.89 7.67 -2.75
N ASP A 38 7.12 7.57 -4.06
CA ASP A 38 7.87 8.58 -4.82
C ASP A 38 7.00 9.81 -5.13
N GLY A 39 5.92 9.65 -5.89
CA GLY A 39 5.00 10.74 -6.27
C GLY A 39 5.56 11.68 -7.34
N LYS A 40 6.58 11.23 -8.08
CA LYS A 40 7.29 12.02 -9.10
C LYS A 40 6.48 12.14 -10.38
N ILE A 41 6.38 13.36 -10.95
CA ILE A 41 5.78 13.59 -12.27
C ILE A 41 6.67 12.97 -13.35
N THR A 42 6.08 12.14 -14.20
CA THR A 42 6.71 11.55 -15.39
C THR A 42 6.30 12.27 -16.67
N ASP A 43 5.02 12.68 -16.76
CA ASP A 43 4.48 13.39 -17.93
C ASP A 43 3.46 14.45 -17.50
N ILE A 44 3.32 15.50 -18.33
CA ILE A 44 2.31 16.56 -18.20
C ILE A 44 1.47 16.55 -19.48
N ASN A 45 0.28 15.94 -19.42
CA ASN A 45 -0.59 15.71 -20.57
C ASN A 45 -1.49 16.92 -20.87
N VAL A 46 -1.99 17.59 -19.83
CA VAL A 46 -2.79 18.81 -19.93
C VAL A 46 -2.20 19.89 -19.03
N ASN A 47 -2.01 21.10 -19.56
CA ASN A 47 -1.34 22.19 -18.86
C ASN A 47 -1.90 23.56 -19.29
N LEU A 48 -3.15 23.84 -18.94
CA LEU A 48 -3.78 25.14 -19.28
C LEU A 48 -3.14 26.33 -18.56
N PRO A 49 -2.74 26.23 -17.27
CA PRO A 49 -2.09 27.34 -16.58
C PRO A 49 -0.64 27.59 -17.00
N GLY A 50 -0.01 26.66 -17.76
CA GLY A 50 1.37 26.81 -18.21
C GLY A 50 2.40 26.48 -17.13
N LEU A 51 2.24 25.38 -16.42
CA LEU A 51 3.25 24.88 -15.46
C LEU A 51 4.61 24.72 -16.16
N PRO A 52 5.72 25.09 -15.51
CA PRO A 52 7.05 24.82 -16.03
C PRO A 52 7.27 23.32 -16.30
N ALA A 53 7.93 22.98 -17.39
CA ALA A 53 8.27 21.58 -17.70
C ALA A 53 9.18 20.92 -16.64
N THR A 54 9.79 21.72 -15.76
CA THR A 54 10.61 21.26 -14.63
C THR A 54 9.80 21.00 -13.37
N THR A 55 8.47 21.14 -13.42
CA THR A 55 7.60 20.91 -12.25
C THR A 55 7.74 19.47 -11.78
N GLN A 56 8.01 19.31 -10.50
CA GLN A 56 8.13 18.01 -9.85
C GLN A 56 7.41 18.02 -8.51
N THR A 57 6.99 16.84 -8.11
CA THR A 57 6.25 16.59 -6.88
C THR A 57 6.84 15.44 -6.07
N LYS A 58 6.43 15.34 -4.84
CA LYS A 58 6.69 14.20 -3.95
C LYS A 58 5.46 13.98 -3.07
N ALA A 59 5.07 12.73 -2.87
CA ALA A 59 4.12 12.36 -1.83
C ALA A 59 4.85 12.20 -0.49
N ASN A 60 4.20 12.58 0.60
CA ASN A 60 4.77 12.43 1.95
C ASN A 60 4.76 10.95 2.38
N ASP A 61 5.69 10.60 3.27
CA ASP A 61 5.74 9.28 3.89
C ASP A 61 4.67 9.18 4.98
N ASN A 62 4.20 7.95 5.25
CA ASN A 62 3.21 7.72 6.31
C ASN A 62 3.51 6.43 7.10
N PHE A 63 2.99 6.37 8.33
CA PHE A 63 3.06 5.17 9.17
C PHE A 63 1.65 4.76 9.59
N VAL A 64 1.26 3.52 9.26
CA VAL A 64 -0.11 3.04 9.43
C VAL A 64 -0.16 1.62 9.99
N PRO A 65 -1.22 1.24 10.73
CA PRO A 65 -1.47 -0.14 11.07
C PRO A 65 -1.95 -0.91 9.82
N THR A 66 -1.45 -2.13 9.66
CA THR A 66 -1.84 -3.04 8.57
C THR A 66 -2.19 -4.41 9.14
N LEU A 67 -3.28 -4.99 8.65
CA LEU A 67 -3.66 -6.36 8.88
C LEU A 67 -3.27 -7.18 7.64
N ALA A 68 -2.58 -8.30 7.82
CA ALA A 68 -2.35 -9.27 6.75
C ALA A 68 -2.96 -10.62 7.12
N VAL A 69 -3.51 -11.29 6.11
CA VAL A 69 -4.01 -12.65 6.23
C VAL A 69 -3.31 -13.49 5.18
N GLU A 70 -2.69 -14.56 5.62
CA GLU A 70 -1.91 -15.48 4.81
C GLU A 70 -2.45 -16.89 4.94
N TYR A 71 -2.68 -17.56 3.81
CA TYR A 71 -3.09 -18.96 3.73
C TYR A 71 -1.97 -19.82 3.14
N PHE A 72 -1.56 -20.85 3.84
CA PHE A 72 -0.55 -21.80 3.39
C PHE A 72 -1.15 -22.85 2.48
N VAL A 73 -0.92 -22.76 1.18
CA VAL A 73 -1.35 -23.74 0.17
C VAL A 73 -0.55 -25.04 0.31
N SER A 74 0.70 -24.91 0.74
CA SER A 74 1.61 -26.01 1.06
C SER A 74 2.59 -25.58 2.16
N ASN A 75 3.47 -26.48 2.59
CA ASN A 75 4.47 -26.17 3.61
C ASN A 75 5.39 -25.00 3.25
N ASN A 76 5.57 -24.74 1.96
CA ASN A 76 6.51 -23.73 1.46
C ASN A 76 5.85 -22.66 0.61
N VAL A 77 4.57 -22.76 0.28
CA VAL A 77 3.86 -21.81 -0.57
C VAL A 77 2.64 -21.29 0.15
N SER A 78 2.48 -19.98 0.16
CA SER A 78 1.31 -19.30 0.71
C SER A 78 0.78 -18.21 -0.23
N ILE A 79 -0.45 -17.78 0.05
CA ILE A 79 -1.08 -16.60 -0.55
C ILE A 79 -1.39 -15.64 0.58
N GLU A 80 -0.91 -14.40 0.47
CA GLU A 80 -1.16 -13.33 1.43
C GLU A 80 -1.99 -12.22 0.81
N THR A 81 -2.94 -11.69 1.57
CA THR A 81 -3.62 -10.43 1.28
C THR A 81 -3.45 -9.47 2.45
N ILE A 82 -3.45 -8.15 2.15
CA ILE A 82 -3.36 -7.11 3.16
C ILE A 82 -4.63 -6.27 3.20
N ALA A 83 -4.94 -5.74 4.37
CA ALA A 83 -6.00 -4.78 4.61
C ALA A 83 -5.46 -3.61 5.43
N GLY A 84 -5.67 -2.40 4.96
CA GLY A 84 -5.25 -1.15 5.58
C GLY A 84 -5.40 -0.02 4.58
N THR A 85 -5.47 1.21 5.09
CA THR A 85 -5.46 2.41 4.25
C THR A 85 -4.26 3.26 4.63
N THR A 86 -3.74 4.02 3.67
CA THR A 86 -2.71 5.02 3.91
C THR A 86 -3.14 6.34 3.30
N GLN A 87 -2.77 7.45 3.93
CA GLN A 87 -3.11 8.79 3.48
C GLN A 87 -1.82 9.55 3.18
N HIS A 88 -1.83 10.28 2.08
CA HIS A 88 -0.68 11.07 1.63
C HIS A 88 -1.12 12.45 1.17
N ASP A 89 -0.24 13.44 1.36
CA ASP A 89 -0.31 14.73 0.72
C ASP A 89 0.77 14.79 -0.37
N VAL A 90 0.54 15.57 -1.42
CA VAL A 90 1.48 15.71 -2.54
C VAL A 90 1.91 17.16 -2.65
N ASP A 91 3.21 17.39 -2.45
CA ASP A 91 3.83 18.70 -2.45
C ASP A 91 4.72 18.90 -3.68
N ALA A 92 4.78 20.14 -4.16
CA ALA A 92 5.72 20.55 -5.18
C ALA A 92 7.15 20.56 -4.62
N THR A 93 8.09 20.03 -5.42
CA THR A 93 9.53 20.03 -5.10
C THR A 93 10.35 20.87 -6.07
N ALA A 94 9.83 21.13 -7.27
CA ALA A 94 10.45 21.99 -8.28
C ALA A 94 9.40 22.60 -9.22
N GLY A 95 9.75 23.68 -9.92
CA GLY A 95 8.88 24.36 -10.89
C GLY A 95 7.79 25.24 -10.29
N LEU A 96 7.40 24.96 -9.06
CA LEU A 96 6.49 25.74 -8.20
C LEU A 96 7.21 26.05 -6.88
N PRO A 97 6.67 26.94 -6.02
CA PRO A 97 7.21 27.11 -4.69
C PRO A 97 7.32 25.77 -3.95
N ALA A 98 8.50 25.46 -3.42
CA ALA A 98 8.72 24.20 -2.72
C ALA A 98 7.78 24.08 -1.50
N GLY A 99 7.15 22.92 -1.34
CA GLY A 99 6.15 22.67 -0.30
C GLY A 99 4.75 23.23 -0.64
N ALA A 100 4.51 23.69 -1.88
CA ALA A 100 3.16 24.01 -2.32
C ALA A 100 2.35 22.73 -2.42
N GLU A 101 1.35 22.57 -1.57
CA GLU A 101 0.48 21.40 -1.51
C GLU A 101 -0.47 21.38 -2.72
N LEU A 102 -0.37 20.35 -3.53
CA LEU A 102 -1.14 20.18 -4.78
C LEU A 102 -2.29 19.19 -4.63
N VAL A 103 -2.11 18.14 -3.82
CA VAL A 103 -3.15 17.19 -3.43
C VAL A 103 -3.11 17.03 -1.92
N SER A 104 -4.28 17.08 -1.29
CA SER A 104 -4.46 16.95 0.15
C SER A 104 -5.29 15.70 0.46
N ASN A 105 -4.97 15.04 1.58
CA ASN A 105 -5.76 13.92 2.10
C ASN A 105 -5.99 12.78 1.08
N ALA A 106 -5.04 12.49 0.20
CA ALA A 106 -5.13 11.38 -0.73
C ALA A 106 -5.17 10.05 0.03
N LEU A 107 -6.37 9.51 0.24
CA LEU A 107 -6.62 8.28 1.00
C LEU A 107 -6.63 7.09 0.06
N LEU A 108 -5.64 6.22 0.18
CA LEU A 108 -5.42 5.04 -0.65
C LEU A 108 -5.77 3.75 0.10
N LEU A 109 -6.49 2.86 -0.58
CA LEU A 109 -6.65 1.44 -0.22
C LEU A 109 -5.84 0.59 -1.21
N PRO A 110 -4.66 0.03 -0.81
CA PRO A 110 -3.86 -0.86 -1.66
C PRO A 110 -4.37 -2.30 -1.51
N ALA A 111 -5.33 -2.71 -2.33
CA ALA A 111 -5.76 -4.11 -2.38
C ALA A 111 -4.65 -4.94 -3.04
N THR A 112 -3.98 -5.79 -2.26
CA THR A 112 -2.80 -6.55 -2.72
C THR A 112 -2.98 -8.03 -2.42
N VAL A 113 -2.62 -8.88 -3.39
CA VAL A 113 -2.54 -10.33 -3.23
C VAL A 113 -1.18 -10.79 -3.74
N THR A 114 -0.41 -11.48 -2.88
CA THR A 114 0.92 -12.01 -3.20
C THR A 114 1.00 -13.52 -2.98
N ALA A 115 1.62 -14.24 -3.91
CA ALA A 115 2.07 -15.60 -3.70
C ALA A 115 3.50 -15.55 -3.12
N LYS A 116 3.75 -16.35 -2.07
CA LYS A 116 5.01 -16.36 -1.33
C LYS A 116 5.63 -17.74 -1.34
N LEU A 117 6.95 -17.79 -1.48
CA LEU A 117 7.76 -18.98 -1.31
C LEU A 117 8.58 -18.85 -0.02
N HIS A 118 8.38 -19.80 0.89
CA HIS A 118 9.02 -19.82 2.20
C HIS A 118 10.19 -20.82 2.23
N PHE A 119 11.21 -20.43 2.96
CA PHE A 119 12.36 -21.27 3.27
C PHE A 119 12.39 -21.56 4.77
N ASP A 120 12.88 -22.71 5.18
CA ASP A 120 13.07 -23.07 6.58
C ASP A 120 14.56 -23.05 6.91
N LEU A 121 14.99 -22.10 7.74
CA LEU A 121 16.34 -22.00 8.25
C LEU A 121 16.38 -22.21 9.78
N GLY A 122 15.55 -23.11 10.27
CA GLY A 122 15.40 -23.41 11.69
C GLY A 122 14.49 -22.36 12.38
N GLY A 123 15.05 -21.55 13.29
CA GLY A 123 14.27 -20.54 14.05
C GLY A 123 13.82 -19.34 13.25
N VAL A 124 14.19 -19.21 11.98
CA VAL A 124 13.81 -18.11 11.08
C VAL A 124 13.25 -18.70 9.78
N LYS A 125 12.16 -18.14 9.32
CA LYS A 125 11.47 -18.59 8.11
C LYS A 125 11.41 -17.42 7.09
N PRO A 126 12.50 -17.20 6.33
CA PRO A 126 12.51 -16.19 5.28
C PRO A 126 11.60 -16.58 4.13
N TYR A 127 11.12 -15.56 3.40
CA TYR A 127 10.30 -15.74 2.21
C TYR A 127 10.58 -14.65 1.17
N VAL A 128 10.22 -14.98 -0.06
CA VAL A 128 10.09 -14.04 -1.17
C VAL A 128 8.72 -14.20 -1.79
N GLY A 129 8.19 -13.14 -2.37
CA GLY A 129 6.86 -13.17 -2.97
C GLY A 129 6.71 -12.19 -4.12
N ALA A 130 5.72 -12.46 -4.94
CA ALA A 130 5.28 -11.57 -6.00
C ALA A 130 3.76 -11.65 -6.16
N GLY A 131 3.16 -10.58 -6.63
CA GLY A 131 1.72 -10.54 -6.79
C GLY A 131 1.21 -9.30 -7.48
N ALA A 132 -0.11 -9.16 -7.51
CA ALA A 132 -0.80 -8.01 -8.06
C ALA A 132 -1.30 -7.09 -6.95
N ALA A 133 -1.30 -5.80 -7.24
CA ALA A 133 -1.91 -4.77 -6.42
C ALA A 133 -2.91 -3.97 -7.25
N TYR A 134 -4.00 -3.55 -6.63
CA TYR A 134 -4.92 -2.57 -7.15
C TYR A 134 -5.01 -1.42 -6.17
N PHE A 135 -4.54 -0.23 -6.57
CA PHE A 135 -4.61 0.97 -5.78
C PHE A 135 -5.92 1.68 -6.05
N MET A 136 -6.73 1.79 -5.01
CA MET A 136 -8.03 2.45 -5.06
C MET A 136 -7.99 3.72 -4.23
N TRP A 137 -8.23 4.86 -4.86
CA TRP A 137 -8.31 6.14 -4.17
C TRP A 137 -9.71 6.35 -3.60
N LEU A 138 -9.80 6.44 -2.28
CA LEU A 138 -11.06 6.65 -1.56
C LEU A 138 -11.35 8.13 -1.35
N LYS A 139 -10.32 8.98 -1.44
CA LYS A 139 -10.38 10.43 -1.28
C LYS A 139 -9.14 11.08 -1.90
N ASP A 140 -9.32 12.26 -2.50
CA ASP A 140 -8.29 13.06 -3.15
C ASP A 140 -8.73 14.53 -3.22
N ASP A 141 -8.52 15.29 -2.14
CA ASP A 141 -8.92 16.69 -2.07
C ASP A 141 -7.89 17.59 -2.82
N PRO A 142 -8.34 18.73 -3.42
CA PRO A 142 -7.44 19.75 -3.91
C PRO A 142 -6.52 20.29 -2.81
N GLY A 143 -5.22 20.35 -3.08
CA GLY A 143 -4.24 20.93 -2.16
C GLY A 143 -4.41 22.43 -1.98
N ALA A 144 -3.99 22.96 -0.83
CA ALA A 144 -4.18 24.35 -0.44
C ALA A 144 -3.60 25.34 -1.45
N ALA A 145 -2.51 24.98 -2.14
CA ALA A 145 -1.89 25.84 -3.15
C ALA A 145 -2.69 25.93 -4.46
N THR A 146 -3.64 25.03 -4.71
CA THR A 146 -4.44 24.99 -5.93
C THR A 146 -5.76 25.77 -5.81
N LEU A 147 -6.27 25.96 -4.58
CA LEU A 147 -7.53 26.65 -4.32
C LEU A 147 -7.57 28.10 -4.83
N PRO A 148 -6.51 28.93 -4.63
CA PRO A 148 -6.48 30.30 -5.19
C PRO A 148 -6.47 30.33 -6.71
N LEU A 149 -6.13 29.21 -7.39
CA LEU A 149 -6.16 29.06 -8.84
C LEU A 149 -7.54 28.67 -9.37
N GLY A 150 -8.51 28.50 -8.47
CA GLY A 150 -9.88 28.13 -8.80
C GLY A 150 -10.09 26.62 -8.99
N VAL A 151 -9.15 25.77 -8.56
CA VAL A 151 -9.33 24.33 -8.58
C VAL A 151 -10.47 23.93 -7.64
N THR A 152 -11.43 23.21 -8.16
CA THR A 152 -12.65 22.78 -7.44
C THR A 152 -12.64 21.28 -7.12
N GLU A 153 -11.87 20.49 -7.88
CA GLU A 153 -11.82 19.04 -7.75
C GLU A 153 -10.46 18.50 -8.19
N THR A 154 -10.00 17.48 -7.50
CA THR A 154 -8.84 16.65 -7.88
C THR A 154 -9.32 15.22 -8.07
N ASN A 155 -8.72 14.50 -9.01
CA ASN A 155 -9.01 13.09 -9.24
C ASN A 155 -7.72 12.31 -9.52
N LEU A 156 -7.47 11.27 -8.73
CA LEU A 156 -6.39 10.31 -8.92
C LEU A 156 -6.95 9.03 -9.53
N SER A 157 -6.31 8.50 -10.56
CA SER A 157 -6.77 7.27 -11.20
C SER A 157 -6.45 6.05 -10.36
N ASP A 158 -7.42 5.14 -10.27
CA ASP A 158 -7.20 3.80 -9.73
C ASP A 158 -6.39 2.97 -10.72
N GLU A 159 -5.38 2.24 -10.24
CA GLU A 159 -4.47 1.53 -11.13
C GLU A 159 -4.09 0.15 -10.62
N PHE A 160 -3.75 -0.73 -11.56
CA PHE A 160 -3.13 -2.03 -11.28
C PHE A 160 -1.62 -1.94 -11.33
N GLY A 161 -0.96 -2.67 -10.43
CA GLY A 161 0.50 -2.74 -10.38
C GLY A 161 1.00 -4.11 -9.95
N LEU A 162 2.33 -4.26 -10.03
CA LEU A 162 3.05 -5.42 -9.55
C LEU A 162 3.55 -5.14 -8.11
N ALA A 163 3.45 -6.14 -7.24
CA ALA A 163 4.08 -6.15 -5.92
C ALA A 163 5.18 -7.21 -5.87
N LEU A 164 6.38 -6.83 -5.46
CA LEU A 164 7.43 -7.75 -5.05
C LEU A 164 7.60 -7.67 -3.53
N GLN A 165 7.87 -8.81 -2.90
CA GLN A 165 7.90 -8.94 -1.45
C GLN A 165 9.06 -9.80 -1.01
N ALA A 166 9.69 -9.43 0.10
CA ALA A 166 10.64 -10.25 0.83
C ALA A 166 10.50 -9.99 2.32
N GLY A 167 10.73 -11.00 3.14
CA GLY A 167 10.63 -10.87 4.57
C GLY A 167 11.01 -12.14 5.31
N PHE A 168 10.72 -12.15 6.59
CA PHE A 168 10.89 -13.35 7.41
C PHE A 168 9.93 -13.37 8.58
N ASP A 169 9.56 -14.57 8.99
CA ASP A 169 8.80 -14.86 10.19
C ASP A 169 9.71 -15.56 11.21
N VAL A 170 9.59 -15.17 12.49
CA VAL A 170 10.29 -15.79 13.62
C VAL A 170 9.24 -16.35 14.57
N PRO A 171 9.06 -17.67 14.67
CA PRO A 171 8.20 -18.27 15.67
C PRO A 171 8.71 -17.94 17.09
N VAL A 172 7.82 -17.44 17.96
CA VAL A 172 8.14 -17.11 19.37
C VAL A 172 7.80 -18.26 20.28
N ASN A 173 6.77 -19.04 19.93
CA ASN A 173 6.35 -20.22 20.70
C ASN A 173 5.70 -21.27 19.78
N ASP A 174 5.50 -22.48 20.35
CA ASP A 174 4.87 -23.60 19.65
C ASP A 174 3.34 -23.44 19.53
N LYS A 175 2.76 -22.34 20.00
CA LYS A 175 1.31 -22.05 19.97
C LYS A 175 0.91 -21.11 18.83
N GLY A 176 1.78 -20.93 17.83
CA GLY A 176 1.50 -20.14 16.65
C GLY A 176 1.89 -18.64 16.73
N LEU A 177 2.28 -18.13 17.91
CA LEU A 177 2.72 -16.73 18.02
C LEU A 177 4.10 -16.54 17.38
N GLY A 178 4.25 -15.50 16.58
CA GLY A 178 5.50 -15.13 15.91
C GLY A 178 5.68 -13.61 15.76
N ILE A 179 6.82 -13.25 15.23
CA ILE A 179 7.17 -11.90 14.78
C ILE A 179 7.37 -11.96 13.28
N SER A 180 6.80 -11.00 12.55
CA SER A 180 6.99 -10.85 11.11
C SER A 180 7.68 -9.55 10.79
N VAL A 181 8.62 -9.60 9.82
CA VAL A 181 9.23 -8.42 9.19
C VAL A 181 9.08 -8.59 7.68
N ASP A 182 8.66 -7.54 7.02
CA ASP A 182 8.29 -7.57 5.61
C ASP A 182 8.71 -6.30 4.89
N VAL A 183 9.17 -6.43 3.66
CA VAL A 183 9.44 -5.33 2.74
C VAL A 183 8.74 -5.62 1.42
N LYS A 184 7.90 -4.68 0.98
CA LYS A 184 7.27 -4.71 -0.34
C LYS A 184 7.76 -3.57 -1.19
N ARG A 185 7.95 -3.83 -2.47
CA ARG A 185 8.15 -2.84 -3.51
C ARG A 185 7.00 -2.95 -4.50
N TYR A 186 6.29 -1.88 -4.69
CA TYR A 186 5.27 -1.80 -5.73
C TYR A 186 5.85 -1.14 -6.98
N PHE A 187 5.29 -1.50 -8.13
CA PHE A 187 5.56 -0.89 -9.43
C PHE A 187 4.19 -0.46 -9.97
N ILE A 188 3.88 0.81 -9.79
CA ILE A 188 2.54 1.36 -10.06
C ILE A 188 2.63 2.87 -10.26
N ASP A 189 1.89 3.34 -11.24
CA ASP A 189 1.76 4.76 -11.56
C ASP A 189 0.34 5.24 -11.19
N THR A 190 0.04 6.53 -11.32
CA THR A 190 -1.30 7.11 -11.22
C THR A 190 -1.37 8.37 -12.06
N THR A 191 -2.54 8.67 -12.62
CA THR A 191 -2.83 9.93 -13.30
C THR A 191 -3.55 10.86 -12.34
N ALA A 192 -3.00 12.06 -12.13
CA ALA A 192 -3.62 13.09 -11.32
C ALA A 192 -4.25 14.16 -12.24
N ARG A 193 -5.49 14.53 -11.93
CA ARG A 193 -6.28 15.50 -12.68
C ARG A 193 -6.80 16.58 -11.76
N TRP A 194 -6.69 17.85 -12.19
CA TRP A 194 -7.24 19.02 -11.49
C TRP A 194 -8.24 19.73 -12.37
N PHE A 195 -9.41 20.00 -11.81
CA PHE A 195 -10.52 20.63 -12.53
C PHE A 195 -10.82 22.03 -11.97
N VAL A 196 -11.14 22.95 -12.88
CA VAL A 196 -11.71 24.26 -12.58
C VAL A 196 -13.16 24.25 -13.08
N GLY A 197 -14.10 24.09 -12.17
CA GLY A 197 -15.48 23.74 -12.53
C GLY A 197 -15.51 22.41 -13.32
N ASN A 198 -16.02 22.43 -14.55
CA ASN A 198 -16.07 21.24 -15.41
C ASN A 198 -14.90 21.14 -16.39
N THR A 199 -13.90 22.00 -16.28
CA THR A 199 -12.77 22.05 -17.22
C THR A 199 -11.57 21.33 -16.62
N LEU A 200 -11.05 20.33 -17.30
CA LEU A 200 -9.76 19.71 -16.97
C LEU A 200 -8.65 20.74 -17.25
N ALA A 201 -8.04 21.26 -16.18
CA ALA A 201 -7.02 22.30 -16.27
C ALA A 201 -5.61 21.73 -16.30
N ILE A 202 -5.35 20.67 -15.52
CA ILE A 202 -4.05 20.00 -15.43
C ILE A 202 -4.29 18.49 -15.40
N GLU A 203 -3.47 17.76 -16.15
CA GLU A 203 -3.34 16.30 -16.06
C GLU A 203 -1.86 15.93 -16.08
N THR A 204 -1.44 15.16 -15.09
CA THR A 204 -0.06 14.68 -14.96
C THR A 204 -0.03 13.20 -14.63
N GLU A 205 0.98 12.50 -15.16
CA GLU A 205 1.29 11.12 -14.77
C GLU A 205 2.33 11.12 -13.65
N HIS A 206 2.10 10.28 -12.66
CA HIS A 206 2.96 10.17 -11.49
C HIS A 206 3.41 8.73 -11.26
N LYS A 207 4.70 8.59 -11.02
CA LYS A 207 5.29 7.34 -10.58
C LYS A 207 5.20 7.26 -9.06
N LEU A 208 4.45 6.28 -8.54
CA LEU A 208 4.29 6.10 -7.10
C LEU A 208 5.32 5.15 -6.52
N ASP A 209 5.47 3.99 -7.10
CA ASP A 209 6.45 2.94 -6.77
C ASP A 209 6.85 2.91 -5.28
N PRO A 210 5.90 2.76 -4.32
CA PRO A 210 6.24 2.89 -2.91
C PRO A 210 7.12 1.74 -2.42
N TRP A 211 8.04 2.08 -1.51
CA TRP A 211 8.59 1.15 -0.56
C TRP A 211 7.66 1.05 0.64
N VAL A 212 7.36 -0.19 1.05
CA VAL A 212 6.50 -0.49 2.19
C VAL A 212 7.23 -1.43 3.10
N ILE A 213 7.55 -0.97 4.31
CA ILE A 213 8.31 -1.71 5.31
C ILE A 213 7.41 -1.95 6.51
N SER A 214 7.22 -3.21 6.89
CA SER A 214 6.29 -3.60 7.94
C SER A 214 6.97 -4.49 8.97
N ALA A 215 6.60 -4.33 10.22
CA ALA A 215 6.99 -5.24 11.29
C ALA A 215 5.87 -5.36 12.33
N GLY A 216 5.74 -6.54 12.93
CA GLY A 216 4.72 -6.74 13.95
C GLY A 216 4.58 -8.18 14.40
N LEU A 217 3.41 -8.47 14.95
CA LEU A 217 3.09 -9.79 15.48
C LEU A 217 2.34 -10.62 14.43
N SER A 218 2.61 -11.91 14.42
CA SER A 218 1.87 -12.89 13.65
C SER A 218 1.30 -13.97 14.55
N TYR A 219 0.17 -14.52 14.16
CA TYR A 219 -0.42 -15.68 14.82
C TYR A 219 -0.91 -16.66 13.76
N ARG A 220 -0.48 -17.93 13.87
CA ARG A 220 -0.81 -19.01 12.96
C ARG A 220 -1.75 -19.99 13.66
N PHE A 221 -2.82 -20.35 12.97
CA PHE A 221 -3.86 -21.28 13.43
C PHE A 221 -3.72 -22.62 12.75
#